data_f3e8f232a87b1c032d8e5f139d21b7f9
#
_entry.id   f3e8f232a87b1c032d8e5f139d21b7f9
#
_cell.length_a   1.000
_cell.length_b   1.000
_cell.length_c   1.000
_cell.angle_alpha   90.00
_cell.angle_beta   90.00
_cell.angle_gamma   90.00
#
_symmetry.space_group_name_H-M   'P 1'
#
loop_
_entity.id
_entity.type
_entity.pdbx_description
1 polymer ?
#
loop_
_entity_poly.entity_id
_entity_poly.type
_entity_poly.pdbx_seq_one_letter_code
_entity_poly.pdbx_strand_id
1 'polypeptide(L)'
;YKRQAIGMGINMDLEHIYFSNLKKFDGKKLRRLNLSELGQISGRAGRHLNDGYFGTTGECKDISPEEIDLLEQHKFEEVRTINWRNAKLNFDSVKNLITSLEEKPSKNWLKRIQECEDEKVLKYLVKENLLEVKNDKSELKLLWECCQIPDFVKKTYGHHLEIVGKVFGFLKGNNNKIPNLYMKKQLSNLDKLEGNVDSISNRIANVRTWSYVSNKSNWVENQDYWIERTK
;
A
#
# COMPACT_ATOMS: atom_id res chain seq x y z
N TYR A 1 14.48 -1.86 7.53
CA TYR A 1 13.13 -2.39 7.20
C TYR A 1 12.40 -3.03 8.40
N LYS A 2 13.08 -3.29 9.49
CA LYS A 2 12.46 -3.88 10.70
C LYS A 2 11.66 -2.86 11.54
N ARG A 3 11.78 -1.56 11.30
CA ARG A 3 11.20 -0.50 12.13
C ARG A 3 9.67 -0.44 12.09
N GLN A 4 9.06 -0.62 10.93
CA GLN A 4 7.60 -0.63 10.81
C GLN A 4 6.98 -1.90 11.41
N ALA A 5 7.67 -3.03 11.33
CA ALA A 5 7.23 -4.27 11.94
C ALA A 5 7.17 -4.14 13.48
N ILE A 6 8.21 -3.58 14.10
CA ILE A 6 8.24 -3.36 15.56
C ILE A 6 7.19 -2.31 15.97
N GLY A 7 7.05 -1.22 15.23
CA GLY A 7 6.09 -0.15 15.56
C GLY A 7 4.63 -0.54 15.45
N MET A 8 4.24 -1.39 14.49
CA MET A 8 2.83 -1.68 14.21
C MET A 8 2.50 -3.15 13.93
N GLY A 9 3.46 -3.96 13.49
CA GLY A 9 3.19 -5.30 12.95
C GLY A 9 3.49 -6.47 13.88
N ILE A 10 4.29 -6.27 14.92
CA ILE A 10 4.72 -7.35 15.82
C ILE A 10 4.29 -7.04 17.22
N ASN A 11 3.60 -7.99 17.83
CA ASN A 11 3.20 -7.92 19.22
C ASN A 11 4.27 -8.65 20.05
N MET A 12 5.30 -7.93 20.47
CA MET A 12 6.40 -8.47 21.27
C MET A 12 6.36 -7.85 22.67
N ASP A 13 6.71 -8.66 23.67
CA ASP A 13 6.94 -8.19 25.02
C ASP A 13 8.44 -7.84 25.13
N LEU A 14 8.74 -6.55 25.14
CA LEU A 14 10.10 -6.02 25.15
C LEU A 14 10.27 -5.11 26.35
N GLU A 15 11.35 -5.30 27.09
CA GLU A 15 11.72 -4.40 28.19
C GLU A 15 12.46 -3.16 27.68
N HIS A 16 13.30 -3.33 26.67
CA HIS A 16 14.17 -2.27 26.16
C HIS A 16 14.01 -2.06 24.66
N ILE A 17 13.93 -0.81 24.22
CA ILE A 17 13.94 -0.41 22.81
C ILE A 17 14.99 0.67 22.56
N TYR A 18 15.92 0.40 21.64
CA TYR A 18 16.93 1.35 21.24
C TYR A 18 16.84 1.72 19.77
N PHE A 19 16.85 3.02 19.50
CA PHE A 19 16.84 3.55 18.13
C PHE A 19 18.26 3.58 17.58
N SER A 20 18.51 2.83 16.51
CA SER A 20 19.78 2.89 15.77
C SER A 20 19.82 4.09 14.80
N ASN A 21 18.69 4.69 14.49
CA ASN A 21 18.56 5.87 13.66
C ASN A 21 17.15 6.48 13.83
N LEU A 22 17.09 7.80 13.91
CA LEU A 22 15.83 8.56 14.03
C LEU A 22 15.26 9.00 12.67
N LYS A 23 15.78 8.49 11.53
CA LYS A 23 15.29 8.81 10.20
C LYS A 23 14.63 7.61 9.55
N LYS A 24 13.60 7.87 8.75
CA LYS A 24 12.95 6.87 7.88
C LYS A 24 12.72 7.43 6.47
N PHE A 25 12.65 6.55 5.50
CA PHE A 25 12.17 6.88 4.17
C PHE A 25 10.64 6.76 4.17
N ASP A 26 9.94 7.84 3.81
CA ASP A 26 8.47 7.94 3.86
C ASP A 26 7.78 7.56 2.51
N GLY A 27 8.56 7.00 1.59
CA GLY A 27 8.13 6.70 0.22
C GLY A 27 8.55 7.76 -0.81
N LYS A 28 8.93 8.97 -0.34
CA LYS A 28 9.37 10.09 -1.20
C LYS A 28 10.75 10.60 -0.80
N LYS A 29 10.99 10.78 0.48
CA LYS A 29 12.24 11.34 1.02
C LYS A 29 12.62 10.70 2.35
N LEU A 30 13.90 10.80 2.65
CA LEU A 30 14.42 10.47 3.98
C LEU A 30 14.08 11.64 4.93
N ARG A 31 13.31 11.36 5.99
CA ARG A 31 12.95 12.35 7.01
C ARG A 31 13.13 11.81 8.42
N ARG A 32 13.24 12.70 9.39
CA ARG A 32 13.22 12.34 10.80
C ARG A 32 11.86 11.74 11.18
N LEU A 33 11.87 10.80 12.12
CA LEU A 33 10.66 10.32 12.80
C LEU A 33 10.03 11.48 13.56
N ASN A 34 8.71 11.63 13.43
CA ASN A 34 7.97 12.56 14.25
C ASN A 34 7.72 11.99 15.66
N LEU A 35 7.28 12.83 16.60
CA LEU A 35 7.11 12.45 18.00
C LEU A 35 6.12 11.28 18.16
N SER A 36 5.03 11.26 17.40
CA SER A 36 4.05 10.15 17.45
C SER A 36 4.61 8.84 16.94
N GLU A 37 5.50 8.87 15.93
CA GLU A 37 6.20 7.68 15.44
C GLU A 37 7.23 7.16 16.44
N LEU A 38 7.94 8.07 17.09
CA LEU A 38 8.83 7.72 18.19
C LEU A 38 8.03 7.06 19.33
N GLY A 39 6.92 7.66 19.73
CA GLY A 39 6.02 7.14 20.76
C GLY A 39 5.42 5.77 20.41
N GLN A 40 5.04 5.53 19.15
CA GLN A 40 4.57 4.21 18.71
C GLN A 40 5.64 3.12 18.82
N ILE A 41 6.91 3.48 18.62
CA ILE A 41 8.02 2.53 18.70
C ILE A 41 8.44 2.35 20.15
N SER A 42 8.69 3.45 20.88
CA SER A 42 9.10 3.41 22.29
C SER A 42 8.03 2.79 23.20
N GLY A 43 6.75 3.07 22.94
CA GLY A 43 5.63 2.49 23.67
C GLY A 43 5.42 0.98 23.48
N ARG A 44 6.35 0.30 22.78
CA ARG A 44 6.46 -1.16 22.77
C ARG A 44 7.40 -1.69 23.86
N ALA A 45 8.17 -0.81 24.50
CA ALA A 45 8.93 -1.14 25.70
C ALA A 45 7.97 -1.12 26.90
N GLY A 46 8.05 -2.16 27.71
CA GLY A 46 7.12 -2.37 28.80
C GLY A 46 5.70 -2.74 28.35
N ARG A 47 5.08 -3.66 29.00
CA ARG A 47 3.71 -4.04 28.73
C ARG A 47 2.92 -4.20 30.00
N HIS A 48 1.65 -3.81 29.93
CA HIS A 48 0.70 -3.86 31.03
C HIS A 48 1.19 -3.07 32.26
N LEU A 49 1.69 -3.78 33.26
CA LEU A 49 2.16 -3.21 34.54
C LEU A 49 3.70 -3.14 34.62
N ASN A 50 4.41 -3.54 33.58
CA ASN A 50 5.88 -3.55 33.58
C ASN A 50 6.41 -2.25 32.96
N ASP A 51 7.38 -1.64 33.63
CA ASP A 51 8.11 -0.51 33.08
C ASP A 51 8.93 -0.92 31.86
N GLY A 52 9.08 -0.01 30.91
CA GLY A 52 9.87 -0.20 29.71
C GLY A 52 10.85 0.96 29.51
N TYR A 53 11.99 0.64 28.92
CA TYR A 53 13.05 1.60 28.70
C TYR A 53 13.26 1.85 27.22
N PHE A 54 13.46 3.10 26.83
CA PHE A 54 13.82 3.44 25.46
C PHE A 54 15.02 4.40 25.43
N GLY A 55 15.76 4.36 24.32
CA GLY A 55 16.93 5.19 24.15
C GLY A 55 17.47 5.13 22.73
N THR A 56 18.69 5.60 22.53
CA THR A 56 19.43 5.56 21.27
C THR A 56 20.67 4.70 21.40
N THR A 57 21.14 4.12 20.27
CA THR A 57 22.46 3.47 20.23
C THR A 57 23.55 4.51 20.05
N GLY A 58 24.82 4.19 20.38
CA GLY A 58 25.93 5.14 20.43
C GLY A 58 26.23 5.91 19.14
N GLU A 59 25.81 5.41 17.97
CA GLU A 59 25.95 6.11 16.68
C GLU A 59 24.73 6.96 16.30
N CYS A 60 23.65 6.84 17.04
CA CYS A 60 22.43 7.60 16.78
C CYS A 60 22.47 8.93 17.54
N LYS A 61 22.00 10.02 16.90
CA LYS A 61 21.79 11.26 17.64
C LYS A 61 20.80 11.03 18.76
N ASP A 62 21.06 11.63 19.91
CA ASP A 62 20.17 11.55 21.05
C ASP A 62 18.80 12.18 20.75
N ILE A 63 17.79 11.66 21.42
CA ILE A 63 16.47 12.29 21.52
C ILE A 63 16.63 13.46 22.52
N SER A 64 16.09 14.63 22.19
CA SER A 64 16.23 15.78 23.09
C SER A 64 15.48 15.54 24.42
N PRO A 65 15.93 16.11 25.53
CA PRO A 65 15.21 16.01 26.81
C PRO A 65 13.74 16.41 26.71
N GLU A 66 13.42 17.45 25.94
CA GLU A 66 12.06 17.91 25.72
C GLU A 66 11.21 16.88 24.97
N GLU A 67 11.79 16.21 23.97
CA GLU A 67 11.12 15.12 23.27
C GLU A 67 10.92 13.90 24.17
N ILE A 68 11.87 13.59 25.06
CA ILE A 68 11.73 12.50 26.03
C ILE A 68 10.56 12.79 26.98
N ASP A 69 10.49 13.99 27.55
CA ASP A 69 9.39 14.41 28.43
C ASP A 69 8.02 14.30 27.74
N LEU A 70 7.94 14.72 26.47
CA LEU A 70 6.70 14.61 25.69
C LEU A 70 6.30 13.15 25.39
N LEU A 71 7.30 12.28 25.15
CA LEU A 71 7.07 10.85 24.94
C LEU A 71 6.57 10.17 26.20
N GLU A 72 7.21 10.40 27.34
CA GLU A 72 6.84 9.83 28.64
C GLU A 72 5.48 10.32 29.14
N GLN A 73 5.15 11.59 28.88
CA GLN A 73 3.85 12.17 29.22
C GLN A 73 2.76 11.90 28.17
N HIS A 74 3.03 11.16 27.11
CA HIS A 74 2.11 10.94 25.99
C HIS A 74 1.54 12.20 25.37
N LYS A 75 2.28 13.29 25.36
CA LYS A 75 1.91 14.58 24.79
C LYS A 75 2.30 14.65 23.33
N PHE A 76 1.39 14.31 22.45
CA PHE A 76 1.59 14.36 21.00
C PHE A 76 0.85 15.52 20.37
N GLU A 77 1.32 15.96 19.19
CA GLU A 77 0.62 16.99 18.43
C GLU A 77 -0.80 16.53 18.07
N GLU A 78 -1.75 17.44 18.20
CA GLU A 78 -3.13 17.19 17.81
C GLU A 78 -3.27 17.00 16.31
N VAL A 79 -4.08 16.02 15.91
CA VAL A 79 -4.41 15.78 14.52
C VAL A 79 -5.43 16.83 14.06
N ARG A 80 -4.97 17.88 13.39
CA ARG A 80 -5.82 18.98 12.90
C ARG A 80 -6.53 18.66 11.60
N THR A 81 -5.96 17.78 10.79
CA THR A 81 -6.53 17.40 9.48
C THR A 81 -6.47 15.91 9.25
N ILE A 82 -7.54 15.38 8.67
CA ILE A 82 -7.64 13.97 8.28
C ILE A 82 -7.58 13.87 6.75
N ASN A 83 -6.78 12.93 6.25
CA ASN A 83 -6.73 12.66 4.82
C ASN A 83 -8.07 12.09 4.35
N TRP A 84 -8.60 12.66 3.28
CA TRP A 84 -9.88 12.31 2.71
C TRP A 84 -9.77 12.02 1.21
N ARG A 85 -10.57 11.09 0.73
CA ARG A 85 -10.76 10.77 -0.68
C ARG A 85 -12.24 10.60 -0.96
N ASN A 86 -12.72 11.10 -2.09
CA ASN A 86 -14.10 10.89 -2.47
C ASN A 86 -14.39 9.42 -2.74
N ALA A 87 -15.36 8.85 -2.04
CA ALA A 87 -15.85 7.49 -2.23
C ALA A 87 -17.07 7.44 -3.17
N LYS A 88 -17.71 8.59 -3.44
CA LYS A 88 -18.88 8.69 -4.33
C LYS A 88 -18.43 8.99 -5.75
N LEU A 89 -17.94 7.96 -6.45
CA LEU A 89 -17.41 8.10 -7.79
C LEU A 89 -18.51 8.08 -8.84
N ASN A 90 -18.35 8.93 -9.87
CA ASN A 90 -19.26 9.00 -11.00
C ASN A 90 -18.70 8.21 -12.19
N PHE A 91 -19.40 7.16 -12.60
CA PHE A 91 -19.01 6.24 -13.67
C PHE A 91 -19.78 6.49 -14.98
N ASP A 92 -20.38 7.66 -15.20
CA ASP A 92 -21.12 7.96 -16.42
C ASP A 92 -20.18 8.23 -17.61
N SER A 93 -18.97 8.70 -17.35
CA SER A 93 -17.89 8.86 -18.33
C SER A 93 -16.52 8.82 -17.64
N VAL A 94 -15.46 8.58 -18.42
CA VAL A 94 -14.08 8.67 -17.94
C VAL A 94 -13.79 10.04 -17.33
N LYS A 95 -14.24 11.11 -17.98
CA LYS A 95 -14.08 12.49 -17.48
C LYS A 95 -14.76 12.68 -16.13
N ASN A 96 -16.00 12.21 -15.99
CA ASN A 96 -16.75 12.33 -14.75
C ASN A 96 -16.10 11.50 -13.62
N LEU A 97 -15.57 10.32 -13.94
CA LEU A 97 -14.83 9.50 -12.98
C LEU A 97 -13.59 10.25 -12.45
N ILE A 98 -12.77 10.80 -13.34
CA ILE A 98 -11.57 11.57 -12.96
C ILE A 98 -11.97 12.82 -12.15
N THR A 99 -12.99 13.57 -12.59
CA THR A 99 -13.47 14.76 -11.87
C THR A 99 -13.94 14.39 -10.45
N SER A 100 -14.68 13.28 -10.31
CA SER A 100 -15.15 12.83 -9.00
C SER A 100 -14.02 12.37 -8.07
N LEU A 101 -12.92 11.80 -8.63
CA LEU A 101 -11.70 11.48 -7.87
C LEU A 101 -10.94 12.73 -7.40
N GLU A 102 -11.01 13.82 -8.17
CA GLU A 102 -10.34 15.09 -7.88
C GLU A 102 -11.15 16.01 -6.97
N GLU A 103 -12.36 15.64 -6.64
CA GLU A 103 -13.26 16.42 -5.79
C GLU A 103 -12.59 16.77 -4.45
N LYS A 104 -12.81 18.01 -4.01
CA LYS A 104 -12.31 18.51 -2.73
C LYS A 104 -13.34 18.26 -1.62
N PRO A 105 -12.89 17.95 -0.41
CA PRO A 105 -13.82 17.81 0.71
C PRO A 105 -14.48 19.15 1.07
N SER A 106 -15.71 19.08 1.53
CA SER A 106 -16.48 20.27 1.96
C SER A 106 -16.12 20.76 3.36
N LYS A 107 -15.43 19.95 4.16
CA LYS A 107 -15.11 20.27 5.55
C LYS A 107 -13.64 20.68 5.70
N ASN A 108 -13.36 21.76 6.43
CA ASN A 108 -12.02 22.32 6.57
C ASN A 108 -11.01 21.41 7.28
N TRP A 109 -11.48 20.49 8.12
CA TRP A 109 -10.63 19.50 8.81
C TRP A 109 -10.34 18.26 7.95
N LEU A 110 -10.91 18.16 6.75
CA LEU A 110 -10.58 17.15 5.75
C LEU A 110 -9.61 17.72 4.72
N LYS A 111 -8.59 16.98 4.42
CA LYS A 111 -7.60 17.31 3.38
C LYS A 111 -7.62 16.24 2.30
N ARG A 112 -7.87 16.64 1.04
CA ARG A 112 -7.77 15.68 -0.07
C ARG A 112 -6.38 15.04 -0.07
N ILE A 113 -6.35 13.72 -0.09
CA ILE A 113 -5.11 12.95 -0.23
C ILE A 113 -4.45 13.30 -1.56
N GLN A 114 -3.11 13.26 -1.60
CA GLN A 114 -2.39 13.38 -2.86
C GLN A 114 -2.80 12.24 -3.81
N GLU A 115 -2.66 12.47 -5.10
CA GLU A 115 -2.98 11.49 -6.13
C GLU A 115 -2.37 10.11 -5.82
N CYS A 116 -3.24 9.12 -5.67
CA CYS A 116 -2.87 7.74 -5.35
C CYS A 116 -2.42 6.99 -6.61
N GLU A 117 -1.78 5.85 -6.46
CA GLU A 117 -1.27 5.06 -7.60
C GLU A 117 -2.38 4.60 -8.54
N ASP A 118 -3.54 4.18 -8.04
CA ASP A 118 -4.71 3.79 -8.82
C ASP A 118 -5.25 4.93 -9.70
N GLU A 119 -5.27 6.16 -9.16
CA GLU A 119 -5.67 7.37 -9.89
C GLU A 119 -4.67 7.72 -10.99
N LYS A 120 -3.36 7.59 -10.71
CA LYS A 120 -2.31 7.78 -11.71
C LYS A 120 -2.39 6.76 -12.83
N VAL A 121 -2.61 5.48 -12.48
CA VAL A 121 -2.76 4.38 -13.45
C VAL A 121 -3.94 4.68 -14.36
N LEU A 122 -5.11 5.05 -13.82
CA LEU A 122 -6.28 5.41 -14.61
C LEU A 122 -5.99 6.56 -15.58
N LYS A 123 -5.44 7.66 -15.07
CA LYS A 123 -5.12 8.84 -15.88
C LYS A 123 -4.12 8.53 -16.99
N TYR A 124 -3.11 7.72 -16.69
CA TYR A 124 -2.12 7.33 -17.67
C TYR A 124 -2.71 6.45 -18.78
N LEU A 125 -3.48 5.43 -18.42
CA LEU A 125 -4.13 4.53 -19.38
C LEU A 125 -5.06 5.29 -20.33
N VAL A 126 -5.76 6.28 -19.80
CA VAL A 126 -6.65 7.15 -20.58
C VAL A 126 -5.88 8.11 -21.47
N LYS A 127 -4.86 8.80 -20.93
CA LYS A 127 -4.07 9.80 -21.66
C LYS A 127 -3.34 9.21 -22.86
N GLU A 128 -2.74 8.04 -22.68
CA GLU A 128 -1.95 7.36 -23.72
C GLU A 128 -2.81 6.51 -24.66
N ASN A 129 -4.16 6.55 -24.52
CA ASN A 129 -5.09 5.71 -25.29
C ASN A 129 -4.71 4.22 -25.32
N LEU A 130 -4.12 3.72 -24.22
CA LEU A 130 -3.63 2.33 -24.15
C LEU A 130 -4.76 1.31 -24.10
N LEU A 131 -5.99 1.75 -23.85
CA LEU A 131 -7.15 0.89 -23.76
C LEU A 131 -8.34 1.52 -24.50
N GLU A 132 -9.00 0.70 -25.30
CA GLU A 132 -10.31 1.04 -25.85
C GLU A 132 -11.37 0.90 -24.77
N VAL A 133 -11.77 2.01 -24.18
CA VAL A 133 -12.77 2.07 -23.13
C VAL A 133 -14.05 2.67 -23.72
N LYS A 134 -15.13 1.92 -23.69
CA LYS A 134 -16.46 2.46 -24.00
C LYS A 134 -16.95 3.25 -22.79
N ASN A 135 -17.71 4.34 -23.03
CA ASN A 135 -18.38 5.07 -21.95
C ASN A 135 -19.60 4.27 -21.43
N ASP A 136 -19.36 3.04 -21.04
CA ASP A 136 -20.32 2.18 -20.37
C ASP A 136 -19.99 2.10 -18.88
N LYS A 137 -21.01 2.24 -18.07
CA LYS A 137 -20.88 2.33 -16.61
C LYS A 137 -20.27 1.06 -15.98
N SER A 138 -20.59 -0.10 -16.53
CA SER A 138 -20.06 -1.38 -16.07
C SER A 138 -18.58 -1.53 -16.41
N GLU A 139 -18.21 -1.15 -17.64
CA GLU A 139 -16.85 -1.19 -18.12
C GLU A 139 -15.94 -0.20 -17.36
N LEU A 140 -16.43 1.00 -17.09
CA LEU A 140 -15.69 1.99 -16.30
C LEU A 140 -15.48 1.57 -14.85
N LYS A 141 -16.47 0.91 -14.24
CA LYS A 141 -16.30 0.31 -12.91
C LYS A 141 -15.22 -0.78 -12.92
N LEU A 142 -15.27 -1.67 -13.92
CA LEU A 142 -14.29 -2.73 -14.08
C LEU A 142 -12.88 -2.16 -14.29
N LEU A 143 -12.73 -1.15 -15.15
CA LEU A 143 -11.45 -0.46 -15.36
C LEU A 143 -10.92 0.12 -14.05
N TRP A 144 -11.78 0.80 -13.30
CA TRP A 144 -11.40 1.36 -12.00
C TRP A 144 -10.97 0.29 -11.00
N GLU A 145 -11.67 -0.84 -10.93
CA GLU A 145 -11.27 -1.97 -10.11
C GLU A 145 -9.90 -2.55 -10.52
N CYS A 146 -9.62 -2.62 -11.83
CA CYS A 146 -8.31 -3.05 -12.32
C CYS A 146 -7.20 -2.05 -11.96
N CYS A 147 -7.48 -0.74 -12.01
CA CYS A 147 -6.52 0.28 -11.59
C CYS A 147 -6.14 0.17 -10.10
N GLN A 148 -6.99 -0.44 -9.28
CA GLN A 148 -6.71 -0.67 -7.85
C GLN A 148 -5.79 -1.87 -7.57
N ILE A 149 -5.36 -2.62 -8.59
CA ILE A 149 -4.36 -3.68 -8.41
C ILE A 149 -3.08 -3.04 -7.84
N PRO A 150 -2.59 -3.48 -6.67
CA PRO A 150 -1.45 -2.83 -6.04
C PRO A 150 -0.13 -3.20 -6.72
N ASP A 151 0.72 -2.21 -6.96
CA ASP A 151 2.10 -2.41 -7.40
C ASP A 151 3.04 -2.56 -6.20
N PHE A 152 3.16 -3.77 -5.69
CA PHE A 152 4.13 -4.06 -4.62
C PHE A 152 5.55 -4.28 -5.15
N VAL A 153 5.70 -4.64 -6.42
CA VAL A 153 7.00 -4.99 -7.03
C VAL A 153 7.81 -3.75 -7.38
N LYS A 154 7.15 -2.70 -7.84
CA LYS A 154 7.75 -1.41 -8.23
C LYS A 154 8.96 -1.53 -9.17
N LYS A 155 8.93 -2.48 -10.10
CA LYS A 155 10.00 -2.64 -11.10
C LYS A 155 10.10 -1.43 -12.00
N THR A 156 9.07 -1.22 -12.81
CA THR A 156 8.89 -0.07 -13.68
C THR A 156 7.40 0.24 -13.76
N TYR A 157 7.08 1.51 -13.92
CA TYR A 157 5.68 1.91 -14.07
C TYR A 157 5.02 1.24 -15.28
N GLY A 158 5.74 1.10 -16.40
CA GLY A 158 5.24 0.41 -17.59
C GLY A 158 4.88 -1.06 -17.36
N HIS A 159 5.64 -1.78 -16.53
CA HIS A 159 5.32 -3.17 -16.20
C HIS A 159 3.99 -3.30 -15.44
N HIS A 160 3.74 -2.40 -14.50
CA HIS A 160 2.47 -2.38 -13.77
C HIS A 160 1.29 -2.06 -14.68
N LEU A 161 1.43 -1.06 -15.56
CA LEU A 161 0.41 -0.71 -16.56
C LEU A 161 0.09 -1.87 -17.50
N GLU A 162 1.11 -2.64 -17.90
CA GLU A 162 0.92 -3.85 -18.72
C GLU A 162 0.09 -4.91 -17.98
N ILE A 163 0.33 -5.13 -16.69
CA ILE A 163 -0.47 -6.05 -15.87
C ILE A 163 -1.91 -5.58 -15.81
N VAL A 164 -2.16 -4.31 -15.47
CA VAL A 164 -3.50 -3.75 -15.37
C VAL A 164 -4.24 -3.83 -16.70
N GLY A 165 -3.58 -3.45 -17.80
CA GLY A 165 -4.16 -3.49 -19.15
C GLY A 165 -4.52 -4.92 -19.58
N LYS A 166 -3.64 -5.91 -19.32
CA LYS A 166 -3.92 -7.33 -19.63
C LYS A 166 -5.07 -7.88 -18.80
N VAL A 167 -5.08 -7.61 -17.49
CA VAL A 167 -6.17 -8.05 -16.61
C VAL A 167 -7.50 -7.45 -17.07
N PHE A 168 -7.53 -6.15 -17.34
CA PHE A 168 -8.73 -5.49 -17.86
C PHE A 168 -9.19 -6.11 -19.19
N GLY A 169 -8.26 -6.36 -20.14
CA GLY A 169 -8.57 -7.00 -21.41
C GLY A 169 -9.18 -8.39 -21.27
N PHE A 170 -8.68 -9.21 -20.36
CA PHE A 170 -9.25 -10.53 -20.06
C PHE A 170 -10.66 -10.43 -19.47
N LEU A 171 -10.87 -9.52 -18.52
CA LEU A 171 -12.14 -9.36 -17.84
C LEU A 171 -13.21 -8.70 -18.72
N LYS A 172 -12.81 -7.86 -19.68
CA LYS A 172 -13.70 -7.30 -20.70
C LYS A 172 -14.04 -8.32 -21.81
N GLY A 173 -13.23 -9.37 -21.99
CA GLY A 173 -13.43 -10.39 -23.01
C GLY A 173 -14.61 -11.32 -22.76
N ASN A 174 -14.87 -12.23 -23.71
CA ASN A 174 -16.05 -13.09 -23.71
C ASN A 174 -16.18 -13.98 -22.44
N ASN A 175 -15.07 -14.39 -21.83
CA ASN A 175 -15.09 -15.25 -20.63
C ASN A 175 -15.17 -14.47 -19.31
N ASN A 176 -15.01 -13.15 -19.32
CA ASN A 176 -15.01 -12.27 -18.15
C ASN A 176 -14.09 -12.77 -17.00
N LYS A 177 -13.03 -13.53 -17.33
CA LYS A 177 -12.11 -14.13 -16.36
C LYS A 177 -10.68 -14.09 -16.86
N ILE A 178 -9.74 -14.03 -15.93
CA ILE A 178 -8.31 -14.14 -16.21
C ILE A 178 -7.98 -15.61 -16.52
N PRO A 179 -7.35 -15.90 -17.68
CA PRO A 179 -7.00 -17.28 -18.04
C PRO A 179 -6.05 -17.94 -17.02
N ASN A 180 -6.34 -19.19 -16.67
CA ASN A 180 -5.49 -19.96 -15.75
C ASN A 180 -4.03 -20.05 -16.21
N LEU A 181 -3.79 -20.10 -17.52
CA LEU A 181 -2.43 -20.11 -18.09
C LEU A 181 -1.68 -18.80 -17.76
N TYR A 182 -2.36 -17.67 -17.82
CA TYR A 182 -1.77 -16.39 -17.46
C TYR A 182 -1.42 -16.33 -15.97
N MET A 183 -2.33 -16.75 -15.10
CA MET A 183 -2.07 -16.84 -13.66
C MET A 183 -0.89 -17.76 -13.34
N LYS A 184 -0.85 -18.96 -13.95
CA LYS A 184 0.28 -19.89 -13.81
C LYS A 184 1.60 -19.26 -14.20
N LYS A 185 1.65 -18.53 -15.33
CA LYS A 185 2.87 -17.85 -15.79
C LYS A 185 3.34 -16.79 -14.80
N GLN A 186 2.42 -16.02 -14.20
CA GLN A 186 2.77 -15.00 -13.24
C GLN A 186 3.31 -15.57 -11.91
N LEU A 187 2.81 -16.75 -11.52
CA LEU A 187 3.17 -17.42 -10.28
C LEU A 187 4.28 -18.49 -10.44
N SER A 188 4.73 -18.79 -11.66
CA SER A 188 5.60 -19.92 -11.96
C SER A 188 6.98 -19.92 -11.27
N ASN A 189 7.47 -18.76 -10.87
CA ASN A 189 8.78 -18.61 -10.22
C ASN A 189 8.70 -18.18 -8.75
N LEU A 190 7.49 -18.19 -8.17
CA LEU A 190 7.28 -17.67 -6.82
C LEU A 190 7.51 -18.73 -5.73
N ASP A 191 7.52 -20.02 -6.09
CA ASP A 191 7.72 -21.15 -5.17
C ASP A 191 9.17 -21.37 -4.77
N LYS A 192 10.12 -20.67 -5.40
CA LYS A 192 11.54 -20.83 -5.06
C LYS A 192 11.83 -20.14 -3.73
N LEU A 193 12.20 -20.89 -2.72
CA LEU A 193 12.57 -20.40 -1.40
C LEU A 193 14.03 -19.90 -1.34
N GLU A 194 14.86 -20.32 -2.30
CA GLU A 194 16.27 -19.95 -2.38
C GLU A 194 16.47 -18.60 -3.08
N GLY A 195 17.50 -17.88 -2.69
CA GLY A 195 17.92 -16.63 -3.31
C GLY A 195 18.40 -15.59 -2.30
N ASN A 196 18.93 -14.48 -2.82
CA ASN A 196 19.28 -13.34 -2.00
C ASN A 196 18.03 -12.58 -1.51
N VAL A 197 18.21 -11.67 -0.55
CA VAL A 197 17.14 -10.89 0.08
C VAL A 197 16.30 -10.15 -0.95
N ASP A 198 16.93 -9.57 -1.98
CA ASP A 198 16.21 -8.80 -3.01
C ASP A 198 15.31 -9.70 -3.86
N SER A 199 15.80 -10.89 -4.25
CA SER A 199 15.00 -11.84 -5.05
C SER A 199 13.83 -12.41 -4.24
N ILE A 200 14.03 -12.68 -2.96
CA ILE A 200 12.96 -13.13 -2.05
C ILE A 200 11.94 -12.01 -1.84
N SER A 201 12.39 -10.77 -1.58
CA SER A 201 11.53 -9.61 -1.41
C SER A 201 10.68 -9.34 -2.66
N ASN A 202 11.26 -9.46 -3.85
CA ASN A 202 10.55 -9.31 -5.11
C ASN A 202 9.50 -10.41 -5.32
N ARG A 203 9.80 -11.66 -4.92
CA ARG A 203 8.81 -12.74 -4.98
C ARG A 203 7.64 -12.50 -4.04
N ILE A 204 7.92 -12.12 -2.80
CA ILE A 204 6.88 -11.77 -1.82
C ILE A 204 6.00 -10.63 -2.35
N ALA A 205 6.61 -9.59 -2.94
CA ALA A 205 5.88 -8.49 -3.54
C ALA A 205 4.95 -8.97 -4.68
N ASN A 206 5.45 -9.85 -5.57
CA ASN A 206 4.63 -10.45 -6.63
C ASN A 206 3.48 -11.29 -6.06
N VAL A 207 3.77 -12.17 -5.09
CA VAL A 207 2.71 -12.96 -4.43
C VAL A 207 1.62 -12.05 -3.88
N ARG A 208 1.97 -10.95 -3.22
CA ARG A 208 0.99 -10.00 -2.67
C ARG A 208 0.11 -9.35 -3.74
N THR A 209 0.69 -8.98 -4.90
CA THR A 209 -0.08 -8.44 -6.03
C THR A 209 -1.08 -9.49 -6.55
N TRP A 210 -0.64 -10.72 -6.76
CA TRP A 210 -1.50 -11.78 -7.27
C TRP A 210 -2.47 -12.32 -6.23
N SER A 211 -2.15 -12.27 -4.95
CA SER A 211 -3.10 -12.52 -3.86
C SER A 211 -4.27 -11.54 -3.90
N TYR A 212 -4.01 -10.24 -4.16
CA TYR A 212 -5.09 -9.26 -4.35
C TYR A 212 -6.00 -9.66 -5.52
N VAL A 213 -5.43 -10.03 -6.67
CA VAL A 213 -6.18 -10.45 -7.87
C VAL A 213 -7.00 -11.72 -7.59
N SER A 214 -6.38 -12.72 -6.93
CA SER A 214 -7.04 -13.99 -6.59
C SER A 214 -8.22 -13.82 -5.63
N ASN A 215 -8.16 -12.82 -4.75
CA ASN A 215 -9.24 -12.54 -3.80
C ASN A 215 -10.43 -11.77 -4.41
N LYS A 216 -10.30 -11.29 -5.66
CA LYS A 216 -11.44 -10.67 -6.36
C LYS A 216 -12.38 -11.74 -6.88
N SER A 217 -13.59 -11.78 -6.33
CA SER A 217 -14.63 -12.68 -6.78
C SER A 217 -14.91 -12.47 -8.28
N ASN A 218 -15.10 -13.54 -9.02
CA ASN A 218 -15.39 -13.54 -10.45
C ASN A 218 -14.23 -13.15 -11.40
N TRP A 219 -13.04 -12.79 -10.91
CA TRP A 219 -11.91 -12.48 -11.78
C TRP A 219 -11.14 -13.72 -12.26
N VAL A 220 -11.13 -14.76 -11.45
CA VAL A 220 -10.38 -16.01 -11.74
C VAL A 220 -11.33 -17.21 -11.75
N GLU A 221 -10.94 -18.24 -12.50
CA GLU A 221 -11.54 -19.56 -12.37
C GLU A 221 -10.94 -20.25 -11.15
N ASN A 222 -11.71 -21.06 -10.44
CA ASN A 222 -11.26 -21.78 -9.24
C ASN A 222 -10.57 -20.86 -8.21
N GLN A 223 -11.32 -19.88 -7.73
CA GLN A 223 -10.81 -18.85 -6.80
C GLN A 223 -10.09 -19.46 -5.59
N ASP A 224 -10.64 -20.50 -4.97
CA ASP A 224 -10.04 -21.15 -3.79
C ASP A 224 -8.65 -21.70 -4.09
N TYR A 225 -8.46 -22.31 -5.27
CA TYR A 225 -7.15 -22.79 -5.71
C TYR A 225 -6.12 -21.66 -5.80
N TRP A 226 -6.50 -20.51 -6.38
CA TRP A 226 -5.57 -19.38 -6.53
C TRP A 226 -5.31 -18.66 -5.20
N ILE A 227 -6.31 -18.58 -4.30
CA ILE A 227 -6.13 -18.05 -2.96
C ILE A 227 -5.14 -18.92 -2.18
N GLU A 228 -5.30 -20.23 -2.22
CA GLU A 228 -4.40 -21.16 -1.55
C GLU A 228 -2.97 -21.09 -2.13
N ARG A 229 -2.87 -20.98 -3.46
CA ARG A 229 -1.58 -20.86 -4.15
C ARG A 229 -0.81 -19.59 -3.84
N THR A 230 -1.47 -18.55 -3.37
CA THR A 230 -0.87 -17.23 -3.02
C THR A 230 -0.74 -17.01 -1.50
N LYS A 231 -1.11 -17.97 -0.68
CA LYS A 231 -0.83 -18.02 0.76
C LYS A 231 0.57 -18.55 1.04
#